data_1679ae8df1acfa30909f8cfc98fe2be8
#
_entry.id   1679ae8df1acfa30909f8cfc98fe2be8
#
_cell.length_a   1.000
_cell.length_b   1.000
_cell.length_c   1.000
_cell.angle_alpha   90.00
_cell.angle_beta   90.00
_cell.angle_gamma   90.00
#
_symmetry.space_group_name_H-M   'P 1'
#
loop_
_entity.id
_entity.type
_entity.pdbx_description
1 polymer ?
#
loop_
_entity_poly.entity_id
_entity_poly.type
_entity_poly.pdbx_seq_one_letter_code
_entity_poly.pdbx_strand_id
1 'polypeptide(L)'
;MASSSSVLQDNSWLSRADRALLPVERVFALISGLAVFSLMFLAAYSVSGRKFLNQPLNGYVDYIEAAMPVIAFMGVSYVQRFGGHIRMDMIIGKMRGRVLWALELLTVTLILLVILALIWGSWAHFDRSFDFAKPLWSRDSSIDIGIPMWPAKLLIPVAFSLLAVRLVLQMIGYGRALVLGLERPVAVPLILTIEEQAMAEAAHLAEQE
;
A
#
# COMPACT_ATOMS: atom_id res chain seq x y z
N MET A 1 16.15 -5.56 5.79
CA MET A 1 16.56 -4.15 5.81
C MET A 1 15.33 -3.34 6.17
N ALA A 2 15.10 -3.13 7.44
CA ALA A 2 14.02 -2.29 7.91
C ALA A 2 14.64 -0.94 8.18
N SER A 3 14.39 0.05 7.32
CA SER A 3 14.58 1.42 7.72
C SER A 3 13.84 1.56 9.03
N SER A 4 14.53 1.95 10.09
CA SER A 4 13.95 2.22 11.39
C SER A 4 12.87 3.26 11.19
N SER A 5 11.66 2.81 11.01
CA SER A 5 10.54 3.69 10.74
C SER A 5 10.31 4.53 11.98
N SER A 6 10.54 5.73 11.82
CA SER A 6 10.32 6.84 12.71
C SER A 6 8.86 7.11 13.03
N VAL A 7 8.03 6.08 13.15
CA VAL A 7 6.67 6.22 13.67
C VAL A 7 6.75 6.12 15.18
N LEU A 8 6.63 7.26 15.86
CA LEU A 8 6.60 7.31 17.33
C LEU A 8 5.35 6.62 17.86
N GLN A 9 5.53 5.83 18.90
CA GLN A 9 4.46 5.11 19.59
C GLN A 9 4.37 5.57 21.04
N ASP A 10 3.15 5.80 21.49
CA ASP A 10 2.82 6.07 22.89
C ASP A 10 1.70 5.15 23.37
N ASN A 11 1.22 5.35 24.61
CA ASN A 11 0.09 4.58 25.16
C ASN A 11 -1.28 5.14 24.75
N SER A 12 -1.34 6.07 23.79
CA SER A 12 -2.61 6.62 23.30
C SER A 12 -3.42 5.57 22.54
N TRP A 13 -4.74 5.79 22.47
CA TRP A 13 -5.63 4.94 21.67
C TRP A 13 -5.22 4.93 20.18
N LEU A 14 -4.71 6.04 19.68
CA LEU A 14 -4.25 6.19 18.30
C LEU A 14 -3.07 5.25 18.02
N SER A 15 -2.09 5.19 18.91
CA SER A 15 -0.95 4.29 18.81
C SER A 15 -1.37 2.81 18.96
N ARG A 16 -2.40 2.51 19.75
CA ARG A 16 -2.97 1.15 19.84
C ARG A 16 -3.66 0.75 18.53
N ALA A 17 -4.46 1.65 17.94
CA ALA A 17 -5.10 1.42 16.64
C ALA A 17 -4.05 1.23 15.54
N ASP A 18 -3.00 2.03 15.53
CA ASP A 18 -1.87 1.91 14.61
C ASP A 18 -1.17 0.55 14.73
N ARG A 19 -0.92 0.07 15.94
CA ARG A 19 -0.33 -1.25 16.20
C ARG A 19 -1.25 -2.40 15.79
N ALA A 20 -2.55 -2.26 15.96
CA ALA A 20 -3.52 -3.27 15.56
C ALA A 20 -3.62 -3.38 14.01
N LEU A 21 -3.43 -2.28 13.29
CA LEU A 21 -3.46 -2.27 11.82
C LEU A 21 -2.18 -2.87 11.21
N LEU A 22 -1.04 -2.74 11.89
CA LEU A 22 0.27 -3.18 11.40
C LEU A 22 0.33 -4.64 10.94
N PRO A 23 -0.18 -5.65 11.67
CA PRO A 23 -0.12 -7.04 11.22
C PRO A 23 -0.91 -7.26 9.93
N VAL A 24 -2.06 -6.60 9.78
CA VAL A 24 -2.87 -6.68 8.55
C VAL A 24 -2.11 -6.09 7.36
N GLU A 25 -1.52 -4.90 7.53
CA GLU A 25 -0.69 -4.26 6.51
C GLU A 25 0.52 -5.10 6.11
N ARG A 26 1.18 -5.76 7.10
CA ARG A 26 2.31 -6.67 6.84
C ARG A 26 1.89 -7.91 6.06
N VAL A 27 0.75 -8.51 6.39
CA VAL A 27 0.23 -9.68 5.67
C VAL A 27 -0.09 -9.30 4.22
N PHE A 28 -0.74 -8.16 4.01
CA PHE A 28 -1.04 -7.67 2.66
C PHE A 28 0.23 -7.39 1.85
N ALA A 29 1.23 -6.75 2.45
CA ALA A 29 2.52 -6.50 1.81
C ALA A 29 3.26 -7.80 1.50
N LEU A 30 3.21 -8.79 2.40
CA LEU A 30 3.80 -10.11 2.18
C LEU A 30 3.13 -10.84 1.00
N ILE A 31 1.80 -10.83 0.92
CA ILE A 31 1.06 -11.42 -0.19
C ILE A 31 1.43 -10.74 -1.51
N SER A 32 1.53 -9.40 -1.53
CA SER A 32 2.00 -8.65 -2.70
C SER A 32 3.41 -9.09 -3.13
N GLY A 33 4.35 -9.18 -2.18
CA GLY A 33 5.71 -9.63 -2.46
C GLY A 33 5.78 -11.08 -2.96
N LEU A 34 5.00 -11.99 -2.38
CA LEU A 34 4.90 -13.38 -2.83
C LEU A 34 4.28 -13.48 -4.24
N ALA A 35 3.32 -12.62 -4.57
CA ALA A 35 2.74 -12.57 -5.91
C ALA A 35 3.78 -12.15 -6.96
N VAL A 36 4.61 -11.12 -6.67
CA VAL A 36 5.74 -10.75 -7.54
C VAL A 36 6.69 -11.92 -7.75
N PHE A 37 7.08 -12.59 -6.65
CA PHE A 37 7.98 -13.73 -6.69
C PHE A 37 7.38 -14.89 -7.52
N SER A 38 6.09 -15.17 -7.33
CA SER A 38 5.38 -16.21 -8.09
C SER A 38 5.34 -15.91 -9.59
N LEU A 39 5.10 -14.64 -9.97
CA LEU A 39 5.15 -14.23 -11.38
C LEU A 39 6.55 -14.38 -11.99
N MET A 40 7.60 -14.13 -11.22
CA MET A 40 8.97 -14.36 -11.68
C MET A 40 9.20 -15.84 -12.06
N PHE A 41 8.77 -16.77 -11.21
CA PHE A 41 8.85 -18.20 -11.53
C PHE A 41 7.97 -18.58 -12.71
N LEU A 42 6.75 -18.07 -12.76
CA LEU A 42 5.83 -18.30 -13.87
C LEU A 42 6.44 -17.83 -15.20
N ALA A 43 7.08 -16.66 -15.22
CA ALA A 43 7.75 -16.14 -16.40
C ALA A 43 8.94 -17.03 -16.82
N ALA A 44 9.80 -17.41 -15.86
CA ALA A 44 10.92 -18.28 -16.11
C ALA A 44 10.48 -19.65 -16.66
N TYR A 45 9.43 -20.23 -16.07
CA TYR A 45 8.84 -21.49 -16.53
C TYR A 45 8.27 -21.37 -17.95
N SER A 46 7.48 -20.34 -18.23
CA SER A 46 6.86 -20.12 -19.55
C SER A 46 7.90 -19.91 -20.65
N VAL A 47 8.94 -19.12 -20.37
CA VAL A 47 10.04 -18.87 -21.34
C VAL A 47 10.86 -20.16 -21.59
N SER A 48 11.18 -20.90 -20.53
CA SER A 48 11.92 -22.18 -20.64
C SER A 48 11.11 -23.22 -21.38
N GLY A 49 9.82 -23.37 -21.07
CA GLY A 49 8.92 -24.29 -21.76
C GLY A 49 8.82 -23.99 -23.27
N ARG A 50 8.73 -22.70 -23.62
CA ARG A 50 8.72 -22.27 -25.03
C ARG A 50 10.04 -22.59 -25.75
N LYS A 51 11.17 -22.31 -25.08
CA LYS A 51 12.51 -22.48 -25.68
C LYS A 51 12.93 -23.93 -25.83
N PHE A 52 12.69 -24.77 -24.82
CA PHE A 52 13.21 -26.13 -24.76
C PHE A 52 12.20 -27.19 -25.21
N LEU A 53 10.91 -26.98 -24.93
CA LEU A 53 9.85 -27.95 -25.18
C LEU A 53 8.89 -27.53 -26.31
N ASN A 54 9.07 -26.33 -26.85
CA ASN A 54 8.15 -25.69 -27.81
C ASN A 54 6.68 -25.66 -27.35
N GLN A 55 6.48 -25.67 -26.02
CA GLN A 55 5.17 -25.61 -25.37
C GLN A 55 5.16 -24.46 -24.38
N PRO A 56 4.54 -23.32 -24.73
CA PRO A 56 4.34 -22.23 -23.79
C PRO A 56 3.30 -22.63 -22.73
N LEU A 57 3.32 -21.97 -21.56
CA LEU A 57 2.30 -22.14 -20.56
C LEU A 57 0.97 -21.58 -21.06
N ASN A 58 -0.08 -22.43 -21.10
CA ASN A 58 -1.43 -21.99 -21.42
C ASN A 58 -1.96 -21.03 -20.35
N GLY A 59 -2.59 -19.95 -20.78
CA GLY A 59 -3.15 -18.95 -19.84
C GLY A 59 -2.10 -18.09 -19.13
N TYR A 60 -0.86 -18.04 -19.64
CA TYR A 60 0.21 -17.22 -19.05
C TYR A 60 -0.22 -15.76 -18.83
N VAL A 61 -0.92 -15.19 -19.81
CA VAL A 61 -1.43 -13.81 -19.74
C VAL A 61 -2.50 -13.68 -18.66
N ASP A 62 -3.40 -14.65 -18.55
CA ASP A 62 -4.49 -14.66 -17.58
C ASP A 62 -3.97 -14.68 -16.13
N TYR A 63 -2.91 -15.44 -15.86
CA TYR A 63 -2.25 -15.45 -14.53
C TYR A 63 -1.62 -14.09 -14.20
N ILE A 64 -0.98 -13.44 -15.17
CA ILE A 64 -0.43 -12.09 -14.97
C ILE A 64 -1.56 -11.11 -14.68
N GLU A 65 -2.63 -11.12 -15.47
CA GLU A 65 -3.78 -10.24 -15.32
C GLU A 65 -4.42 -10.41 -13.94
N ALA A 66 -4.61 -11.63 -13.47
CA ALA A 66 -5.15 -11.91 -12.14
C ALA A 66 -4.22 -11.46 -10.99
N ALA A 67 -2.90 -11.54 -11.17
CA ALA A 67 -1.92 -11.15 -10.16
C ALA A 67 -1.66 -9.63 -10.11
N MET A 68 -1.89 -8.90 -11.19
CA MET A 68 -1.64 -7.45 -11.26
C MET A 68 -2.31 -6.64 -10.12
N PRO A 69 -3.61 -6.82 -9.80
CA PRO A 69 -4.24 -6.12 -8.69
C PRO A 69 -3.63 -6.46 -7.33
N VAL A 70 -3.21 -7.72 -7.12
CA VAL A 70 -2.54 -8.16 -5.89
C VAL A 70 -1.25 -7.38 -5.68
N ILE A 71 -0.41 -7.33 -6.72
CA ILE A 71 0.89 -6.66 -6.69
C ILE A 71 0.73 -5.15 -6.54
N ALA A 72 -0.18 -4.55 -7.30
CA ALA A 72 -0.32 -3.10 -7.36
C ALA A 72 -0.95 -2.51 -6.09
N PHE A 73 -1.92 -3.19 -5.49
CA PHE A 73 -2.77 -2.56 -4.46
C PHE A 73 -2.55 -3.08 -3.05
N MET A 74 -2.16 -4.35 -2.85
CA MET A 74 -2.05 -4.89 -1.49
C MET A 74 -0.92 -4.26 -0.67
N GLY A 75 0.17 -3.83 -1.30
CA GLY A 75 1.30 -3.19 -0.60
C GLY A 75 1.11 -1.72 -0.24
N VAL A 76 0.12 -1.03 -0.84
CA VAL A 76 0.02 0.44 -0.79
C VAL A 76 -0.18 0.98 0.63
N SER A 77 -1.02 0.33 1.46
CA SER A 77 -1.24 0.77 2.85
C SER A 77 0.03 0.67 3.70
N TYR A 78 0.81 -0.40 3.50
CA TYR A 78 2.08 -0.57 4.20
C TYR A 78 3.11 0.50 3.79
N VAL A 79 3.20 0.82 2.50
CA VAL A 79 4.08 1.89 1.98
C VAL A 79 3.65 3.25 2.53
N GLN A 80 2.34 3.52 2.57
CA GLN A 80 1.79 4.77 3.14
C GLN A 80 2.17 4.94 4.62
N ARG A 81 2.23 3.84 5.40
CA ARG A 81 2.63 3.89 6.81
C ARG A 81 3.99 4.53 7.02
N PHE A 82 4.95 4.22 6.15
CA PHE A 82 6.33 4.71 6.24
C PHE A 82 6.56 6.04 5.50
N GLY A 83 5.49 6.64 4.98
CA GLY A 83 5.61 7.85 4.19
C GLY A 83 6.35 7.65 2.87
N GLY A 84 6.35 6.40 2.35
CA GLY A 84 7.06 6.01 1.14
C GLY A 84 6.50 6.58 -0.17
N HIS A 85 5.43 7.36 -0.12
CA HIS A 85 5.01 8.15 -1.27
C HIS A 85 5.98 9.31 -1.48
N ILE A 86 6.30 9.57 -2.74
CA ILE A 86 7.17 10.69 -3.15
C ILE A 86 6.57 11.98 -2.56
N ARG A 87 7.19 12.45 -1.49
CA ARG A 87 6.89 13.75 -0.91
C ARG A 87 7.83 14.76 -1.53
N MET A 88 7.35 15.97 -1.75
CA MET A 88 8.23 17.08 -2.08
C MET A 88 8.97 17.55 -0.82
N ASP A 89 9.81 16.69 -0.26
CA ASP A 89 10.57 16.95 0.98
C ASP A 89 11.40 18.22 0.89
N MET A 90 11.77 18.61 -0.34
CA MET A 90 12.54 19.84 -0.60
C MET A 90 11.75 21.11 -0.19
N ILE A 91 10.43 21.12 -0.31
CA ILE A 91 9.58 22.25 0.11
C ILE A 91 9.14 22.07 1.55
N ILE A 92 8.68 20.87 1.90
CA ILE A 92 8.14 20.54 3.23
C ILE A 92 9.22 20.56 4.30
N GLY A 93 10.44 20.11 3.99
CA GLY A 93 11.60 20.11 4.90
C GLY A 93 12.08 21.51 5.32
N LYS A 94 11.70 22.58 4.60
CA LYS A 94 11.97 23.98 4.97
C LYS A 94 10.90 24.56 5.90
N MET A 95 9.73 23.94 5.99
CA MET A 95 8.62 24.41 6.81
C MET A 95 8.69 23.79 8.20
N ARG A 96 8.38 24.60 9.22
CA ARG A 96 8.39 24.16 10.63
C ARG A 96 7.12 24.60 11.35
N GLY A 97 6.76 23.87 12.40
CA GLY A 97 5.64 24.20 13.26
C GLY A 97 4.26 23.91 12.64
N ARG A 98 3.26 24.72 12.99
CA ARG A 98 1.85 24.48 12.65
C ARG A 98 1.56 24.49 11.14
N VAL A 99 2.33 25.26 10.35
CA VAL A 99 2.14 25.33 8.90
C VAL A 99 2.46 23.98 8.25
N LEU A 100 3.50 23.31 8.72
CA LEU A 100 3.86 21.96 8.27
C LEU A 100 2.70 20.97 8.49
N TRP A 101 2.14 20.95 9.70
CA TRP A 101 1.03 20.04 10.03
C TRP A 101 -0.27 20.36 9.30
N ALA A 102 -0.52 21.66 9.00
CA ALA A 102 -1.65 22.05 8.19
C ALA A 102 -1.55 21.56 6.75
N LEU A 103 -0.37 21.65 6.14
CA LEU A 103 -0.12 21.13 4.79
C LEU A 103 -0.21 19.59 4.73
N GLU A 104 0.38 18.89 5.71
CA GLU A 104 0.28 17.44 5.80
C GLU A 104 -1.18 16.98 5.99
N LEU A 105 -1.95 17.68 6.82
CA LEU A 105 -3.37 17.40 7.00
C LEU A 105 -4.17 17.64 5.72
N LEU A 106 -3.90 18.73 5.00
CA LEU A 106 -4.53 19.01 3.71
C LEU A 106 -4.22 17.91 2.70
N THR A 107 -2.94 17.52 2.57
CA THR A 107 -2.50 16.48 1.64
C THR A 107 -3.18 15.14 1.93
N VAL A 108 -3.16 14.70 3.20
CA VAL A 108 -3.80 13.44 3.60
C VAL A 108 -5.31 13.49 3.37
N THR A 109 -5.95 14.63 3.61
CA THR A 109 -7.38 14.79 3.35
C THR A 109 -7.71 14.70 1.86
N LEU A 110 -6.92 15.34 1.00
CA LEU A 110 -7.10 15.24 -0.46
C LEU A 110 -6.90 13.82 -0.97
N ILE A 111 -5.85 13.13 -0.48
CA ILE A 111 -5.62 11.71 -0.82
C ILE A 111 -6.81 10.87 -0.35
N LEU A 112 -7.32 11.07 0.87
CA LEU A 112 -8.46 10.33 1.39
C LEU A 112 -9.71 10.52 0.51
N LEU A 113 -10.01 11.74 0.06
CA LEU A 113 -11.13 12.00 -0.84
C LEU A 113 -11.00 11.23 -2.18
N VAL A 114 -9.80 11.23 -2.77
CA VAL A 114 -9.53 10.45 -3.98
C VAL A 114 -9.70 8.95 -3.74
N ILE A 115 -9.17 8.43 -2.63
CA ILE A 115 -9.29 7.00 -2.28
C ILE A 115 -10.74 6.61 -2.05
N LEU A 116 -11.57 7.44 -1.40
CA LEU A 116 -13.00 7.16 -1.24
C LEU A 116 -13.72 7.11 -2.60
N ALA A 117 -13.42 8.02 -3.52
CA ALA A 117 -13.94 7.97 -4.87
C ALA A 117 -13.51 6.70 -5.63
N LEU A 118 -12.25 6.26 -5.44
CA LEU A 118 -11.74 5.01 -6.03
C LEU A 118 -12.38 3.77 -5.42
N ILE A 119 -12.66 3.76 -4.11
CA ILE A 119 -13.41 2.67 -3.46
C ILE A 119 -14.80 2.54 -4.10
N TRP A 120 -15.51 3.66 -4.24
CA TRP A 120 -16.83 3.67 -4.86
C TRP A 120 -16.82 3.18 -6.31
N GLY A 121 -15.88 3.69 -7.12
CA GLY A 121 -15.73 3.27 -8.52
C GLY A 121 -15.31 1.81 -8.67
N SER A 122 -14.36 1.33 -7.87
CA SER A 122 -13.88 -0.06 -7.91
C SER A 122 -14.95 -1.04 -7.38
N TRP A 123 -15.76 -0.63 -6.40
CA TRP A 123 -16.91 -1.42 -5.96
C TRP A 123 -17.94 -1.62 -7.08
N ALA A 124 -18.23 -0.59 -7.85
CA ALA A 124 -19.12 -0.70 -9.01
C ALA A 124 -18.55 -1.63 -10.10
N HIS A 125 -17.24 -1.71 -10.24
CA HIS A 125 -16.57 -2.67 -11.13
C HIS A 125 -16.70 -4.11 -10.63
N PHE A 126 -16.53 -4.32 -9.32
CA PHE A 126 -16.77 -5.62 -8.70
C PHE A 126 -18.21 -6.08 -8.87
N ASP A 127 -19.18 -5.23 -8.55
CA ASP A 127 -20.62 -5.56 -8.61
C ASP A 127 -21.07 -5.99 -10.01
N ARG A 128 -20.53 -5.38 -11.06
CA ARG A 128 -20.79 -5.80 -12.44
C ARG A 128 -20.21 -7.18 -12.78
N SER A 129 -19.14 -7.58 -12.14
CA SER A 129 -18.43 -8.83 -12.39
C SER A 129 -18.96 -9.99 -11.55
N PHE A 130 -19.62 -9.69 -10.44
CA PHE A 130 -20.09 -10.68 -9.49
C PHE A 130 -21.54 -11.06 -9.73
N ASP A 131 -21.85 -12.39 -9.74
CA ASP A 131 -23.22 -12.89 -9.89
C ASP A 131 -23.36 -14.31 -9.32
N PHE A 132 -24.17 -14.46 -8.28
CA PHE A 132 -24.48 -15.77 -7.68
C PHE A 132 -25.14 -16.78 -8.63
N ALA A 133 -25.76 -16.33 -9.71
CA ALA A 133 -26.42 -17.19 -10.69
C ALA A 133 -25.44 -17.76 -11.74
N LYS A 134 -24.20 -17.28 -11.79
CA LYS A 134 -23.17 -17.73 -12.75
C LYS A 134 -22.21 -18.73 -12.12
N PRO A 135 -21.61 -19.64 -12.93
CA PRO A 135 -20.54 -20.51 -12.44
C PRO A 135 -19.40 -19.70 -11.81
N LEU A 136 -18.90 -20.18 -10.67
CA LEU A 136 -17.85 -19.50 -9.90
C LEU A 136 -18.18 -18.02 -9.55
N TRP A 137 -19.46 -17.66 -9.54
CA TRP A 137 -19.99 -16.32 -9.20
C TRP A 137 -19.42 -15.19 -10.07
N SER A 138 -19.04 -15.48 -11.31
CA SER A 138 -18.47 -14.49 -12.21
C SER A 138 -19.31 -14.31 -13.48
N ARG A 139 -19.61 -13.06 -13.83
CA ARG A 139 -20.22 -12.71 -15.12
C ARG A 139 -19.20 -12.65 -16.24
N ASP A 140 -17.93 -12.42 -15.88
CA ASP A 140 -16.79 -12.34 -16.77
C ASP A 140 -15.68 -13.29 -16.36
N SER A 141 -14.93 -13.74 -17.33
CA SER A 141 -13.79 -14.63 -17.17
C SER A 141 -12.65 -14.18 -18.08
N SER A 142 -11.43 -14.62 -17.76
CA SER A 142 -10.29 -14.42 -18.62
C SER A 142 -10.45 -15.14 -19.98
N ILE A 143 -9.61 -14.75 -20.95
CA ILE A 143 -9.82 -15.15 -22.36
C ILE A 143 -9.30 -16.56 -22.62
N ASP A 144 -8.11 -16.93 -22.08
CA ASP A 144 -7.43 -18.17 -22.46
C ASP A 144 -7.93 -19.39 -21.66
N ILE A 145 -8.01 -19.28 -20.32
CA ILE A 145 -8.32 -20.41 -19.43
C ILE A 145 -9.59 -20.22 -18.61
N GLY A 146 -10.31 -19.11 -18.79
CA GLY A 146 -11.61 -18.91 -18.17
C GLY A 146 -11.58 -18.67 -16.66
N ILE A 147 -10.51 -18.06 -16.12
CA ILE A 147 -10.42 -17.69 -14.69
C ILE A 147 -11.49 -16.67 -14.36
N PRO A 148 -12.26 -16.83 -13.26
CA PRO A 148 -13.21 -15.82 -12.82
C PRO A 148 -12.50 -14.53 -12.41
N MET A 149 -12.94 -13.38 -12.92
CA MET A 149 -12.26 -12.10 -12.71
C MET A 149 -12.72 -11.34 -11.46
N TRP A 150 -13.84 -11.74 -10.85
CA TRP A 150 -14.41 -11.05 -9.67
C TRP A 150 -13.45 -10.99 -8.45
N PRO A 151 -12.60 -12.03 -8.15
CA PRO A 151 -11.72 -11.95 -6.98
C PRO A 151 -10.66 -10.86 -7.15
N ALA A 152 -10.07 -10.73 -8.35
CA ALA A 152 -9.11 -9.67 -8.66
C ALA A 152 -9.76 -8.28 -8.54
N LYS A 153 -11.01 -8.15 -8.98
CA LYS A 153 -11.77 -6.89 -8.88
C LYS A 153 -12.19 -6.57 -7.45
N LEU A 154 -12.53 -7.56 -6.61
CA LEU A 154 -12.85 -7.36 -5.20
C LEU A 154 -11.65 -6.89 -4.39
N LEU A 155 -10.47 -7.36 -4.74
CA LEU A 155 -9.25 -7.04 -4.02
C LEU A 155 -8.93 -5.53 -4.03
N ILE A 156 -9.27 -4.83 -5.10
CA ILE A 156 -9.02 -3.38 -5.26
C ILE A 156 -9.76 -2.56 -4.19
N PRO A 157 -11.11 -2.64 -4.05
CA PRO A 157 -11.81 -1.88 -3.03
C PRO A 157 -11.44 -2.31 -1.61
N VAL A 158 -11.08 -3.57 -1.39
CA VAL A 158 -10.60 -4.06 -0.08
C VAL A 158 -9.26 -3.42 0.28
N ALA A 159 -8.30 -3.40 -0.65
CA ALA A 159 -7.00 -2.78 -0.42
C ALA A 159 -7.11 -1.26 -0.21
N PHE A 160 -7.94 -0.58 -0.99
CA PHE A 160 -8.21 0.84 -0.80
C PHE A 160 -8.96 1.14 0.50
N SER A 161 -9.83 0.26 0.97
CA SER A 161 -10.49 0.42 2.27
C SER A 161 -9.47 0.33 3.42
N LEU A 162 -8.51 -0.58 3.35
CA LEU A 162 -7.42 -0.66 4.32
C LEU A 162 -6.57 0.63 4.30
N LEU A 163 -6.25 1.13 3.11
CA LEU A 163 -5.55 2.40 2.95
C LEU A 163 -6.37 3.58 3.51
N ALA A 164 -7.69 3.63 3.27
CA ALA A 164 -8.55 4.67 3.81
C ALA A 164 -8.53 4.69 5.35
N VAL A 165 -8.61 3.52 6.00
CA VAL A 165 -8.46 3.42 7.45
C VAL A 165 -7.12 3.98 7.91
N ARG A 166 -6.04 3.66 7.21
CA ARG A 166 -4.70 4.20 7.48
C ARG A 166 -4.67 5.73 7.36
N LEU A 167 -5.22 6.29 6.29
CA LEU A 167 -5.27 7.73 6.06
C LEU A 167 -6.11 8.47 7.13
N VAL A 168 -7.21 7.86 7.60
CA VAL A 168 -8.01 8.42 8.71
C VAL A 168 -7.17 8.48 10.00
N LEU A 169 -6.41 7.44 10.32
CA LEU A 169 -5.50 7.45 11.49
C LEU A 169 -4.43 8.54 11.36
N GLN A 170 -3.84 8.71 10.16
CA GLN A 170 -2.86 9.77 9.91
C GLN A 170 -3.50 11.16 10.00
N MET A 171 -4.71 11.34 9.47
CA MET A 171 -5.45 12.61 9.56
C MET A 171 -5.70 13.01 11.00
N ILE A 172 -6.08 12.07 11.88
CA ILE A 172 -6.26 12.32 13.30
C ILE A 172 -4.90 12.66 13.96
N GLY A 173 -3.82 11.96 13.60
CA GLY A 173 -2.47 12.24 14.09
C GLY A 173 -1.99 13.64 13.75
N TYR A 174 -2.09 14.04 12.48
CA TYR A 174 -1.73 15.39 12.06
C TYR A 174 -2.66 16.48 12.61
N GLY A 175 -3.97 16.21 12.72
CA GLY A 175 -4.94 17.12 13.34
C GLY A 175 -4.59 17.40 14.81
N ARG A 176 -4.24 16.36 15.59
CA ARG A 176 -3.75 16.52 16.97
C ARG A 176 -2.46 17.32 17.04
N ALA A 177 -1.50 17.06 16.12
CA ALA A 177 -0.24 17.78 16.07
C ALA A 177 -0.45 19.27 15.77
N LEU A 178 -1.39 19.60 14.86
CA LEU A 178 -1.75 20.98 14.52
C LEU A 178 -2.36 21.73 15.71
N VAL A 179 -3.31 21.09 16.43
CA VAL A 179 -4.03 21.74 17.57
C VAL A 179 -3.11 21.90 18.76
N LEU A 180 -2.36 20.84 19.10
CA LEU A 180 -1.49 20.82 20.29
C LEU A 180 -0.10 21.43 20.04
N GLY A 181 0.26 21.73 18.78
CA GLY A 181 1.57 22.26 18.43
C GLY A 181 2.71 21.29 18.71
N LEU A 182 2.48 19.99 18.54
CA LEU A 182 3.48 18.97 18.83
C LEU A 182 4.63 19.04 17.83
N GLU A 183 5.88 18.98 18.32
CA GLU A 183 7.05 18.90 17.42
C GLU A 183 7.17 17.52 16.76
N ARG A 184 6.77 16.46 17.46
CA ARG A 184 6.86 15.07 17.01
C ARG A 184 5.52 14.37 17.21
N PRO A 185 4.67 14.26 16.17
CA PRO A 185 3.38 13.58 16.26
C PRO A 185 3.55 12.07 16.38
N VAL A 186 2.56 11.41 16.99
CA VAL A 186 2.50 9.96 17.21
C VAL A 186 1.67 9.30 16.13
N ALA A 187 2.04 8.06 15.76
CA ALA A 187 1.33 7.21 14.77
C ALA A 187 1.32 7.75 13.33
N VAL A 188 2.19 8.69 13.02
CA VAL A 188 2.42 9.23 11.67
C VAL A 188 3.91 9.15 11.33
N PRO A 189 4.28 9.05 10.04
CA PRO A 189 5.67 9.06 9.64
C PRO A 189 6.30 10.41 9.99
N LEU A 190 7.45 10.38 10.67
CA LEU A 190 8.23 11.59 10.96
C LEU A 190 8.89 12.10 9.69
N ILE A 191 8.90 13.38 9.54
CA ILE A 191 9.66 14.08 8.50
C ILE A 191 11.04 14.34 9.09
N LEU A 192 12.01 13.50 8.71
CA LEU A 192 13.40 13.70 9.08
C LEU A 192 14.01 14.79 8.19
N THR A 193 14.79 15.68 8.77
CA THR A 193 15.61 16.61 7.99
C THR A 193 16.69 15.84 7.22
N ILE A 194 17.23 16.44 6.14
CA ILE A 194 18.29 15.82 5.34
C ILE A 194 19.49 15.45 6.22
N GLU A 195 19.80 16.28 7.22
CA GLU A 195 20.88 16.04 8.19
C GLU A 195 20.57 14.85 9.10
N GLU A 196 19.33 14.74 9.59
CA GLU A 196 18.89 13.60 10.42
C GLU A 196 18.87 12.29 9.62
N GLN A 197 18.49 12.34 8.34
CA GLN A 197 18.56 11.17 7.45
C GLN A 197 20.00 10.73 7.24
N ALA A 198 20.89 11.65 6.92
CA ALA A 198 22.32 11.34 6.74
C ALA A 198 22.97 10.78 8.02
N MET A 199 22.62 11.31 9.19
CA MET A 199 23.11 10.79 10.47
C MET A 199 22.54 9.39 10.77
N ALA A 200 21.27 9.15 10.48
CA ALA A 200 20.66 7.83 10.67
C ALA A 200 21.28 6.76 9.74
N GLU A 201 21.58 7.12 8.49
CA GLU A 201 22.28 6.24 7.56
C GLU A 201 23.72 5.97 7.99
N ALA A 202 24.44 6.99 8.42
CA ALA A 202 25.81 6.83 8.93
C ALA A 202 25.87 5.94 10.19
N ALA A 203 24.92 6.11 11.12
CA ALA A 203 24.83 5.27 12.31
C ALA A 203 24.53 3.81 11.95
N HIS A 204 23.68 3.57 10.95
CA HIS A 204 23.34 2.21 10.48
C HIS A 204 24.54 1.52 9.81
N LEU A 205 25.38 2.26 9.11
CA LEU A 205 26.61 1.71 8.52
C LEU A 205 27.64 1.37 9.59
N ALA A 206 27.77 2.21 10.63
CA ALA A 206 28.67 1.94 11.75
C ALA A 206 28.26 0.74 12.63
N GLU A 207 26.98 0.35 12.66
CA GLU A 207 26.51 -0.87 13.34
C GLU A 207 26.75 -2.16 12.52
N GLN A 208 27.11 -2.05 11.24
CA GLN A 208 27.36 -3.19 10.35
C GLN A 208 28.85 -3.54 10.21
N GLU A 209 29.75 -2.71 10.71
CA GLU A 209 31.19 -2.96 10.83
C GLU A 209 31.56 -3.60 12.19
#